data_dda179816370adef0ab1df73fdbd3c59
#
_entry.id   dda179816370adef0ab1df73fdbd3c59
#
_cell.length_a   1.000
_cell.length_b   1.000
_cell.length_c   1.000
_cell.angle_alpha   90.00
_cell.angle_beta   90.00
_cell.angle_gamma   90.00
#
_symmetry.space_group_name_H-M   'P 1'
#
loop_
_entity.id
_entity.type
_entity.pdbx_description
1 polymer ?
#
loop_
_entity_poly.entity_id
_entity_poly.type
_entity_poly.pdbx_seq_one_letter_code
_entity_poly.pdbx_strand_id
1 'polypeptide(L)'
;MAHTAYPQSYYAASANQAPQRPALQGEVETDICVIGAGYTGLSTALFLLENGFKVTVLEAAKVGFGASGRNGGQIVNSYSRDIDVIERSVGPKQAQLLGQMAFEGGRIIRERIAKYDIQCDLKDGGVFAALTAKQMGHLEAQKKLWERYGHTQLELMDAARIREVVATDNYIGGMLDMSGGHIHPLNLALGEAAAVESLGGVIHEQCPAIRIERGANPVVHTPEGRVKAKFVVVAGNAYLGNLVPELAAKSMPCGTQVITTEPLSDEVAASLLPQDYCVEDCNYLLDYYRLTGDKRLIYGGGVVYGARDPANIEAIIRPKMLKTFPQLKNVKIDFAWTGNFLLTLSRLPQVGRIGDNIYYSQGCSGHGVTYTHLAGKVLAEALRGQAERFDAFAELPHYPFPGGQLLRVPFTAMGAWYYSLRDKLGF
;
A
#
# COMPACT_ATOMS: atom_id res chain seq x y z
N MET A 1 -23.24 11.80 6.95
CA MET A 1 -22.41 10.94 7.84
C MET A 1 -21.44 10.20 6.92
N ALA A 2 -20.15 10.18 7.23
CA ALA A 2 -19.19 9.39 6.46
C ALA A 2 -19.53 7.89 6.64
N HIS A 3 -19.47 7.11 5.56
CA HIS A 3 -19.64 5.65 5.65
C HIS A 3 -18.51 5.08 6.49
N THR A 4 -18.81 4.52 7.66
CA THR A 4 -17.83 3.90 8.57
C THR A 4 -17.76 2.37 8.40
N ALA A 5 -18.73 1.75 7.70
CA ALA A 5 -18.71 0.33 7.37
C ALA A 5 -17.76 0.02 6.22
N TYR A 6 -17.14 -1.17 6.23
CA TYR A 6 -16.35 -1.61 5.09
C TYR A 6 -17.15 -1.59 3.78
N PRO A 7 -16.51 -1.32 2.62
CA PRO A 7 -17.16 -1.45 1.32
C PRO A 7 -17.58 -2.89 1.07
N GLN A 8 -18.52 -3.09 0.15
CA GLN A 8 -18.87 -4.42 -0.35
C GLN A 8 -17.72 -4.98 -1.20
N SER A 9 -16.75 -5.60 -0.56
CA SER A 9 -15.57 -6.21 -1.17
C SER A 9 -15.42 -7.65 -0.73
N TYR A 10 -14.68 -8.42 -1.50
CA TYR A 10 -14.29 -9.77 -1.10
C TYR A 10 -13.63 -9.78 0.28
N TYR A 11 -12.72 -8.83 0.52
CA TYR A 11 -12.01 -8.76 1.79
C TYR A 11 -12.91 -8.49 3.00
N ALA A 12 -13.95 -7.68 2.83
CA ALA A 12 -14.91 -7.45 3.90
C ALA A 12 -15.80 -8.67 4.16
N ALA A 13 -16.14 -9.42 3.09
CA ALA A 13 -16.96 -10.62 3.18
C ALA A 13 -16.22 -11.83 3.77
N SER A 14 -14.89 -11.89 3.62
CA SER A 14 -14.02 -12.99 4.07
C SER A 14 -13.08 -12.61 5.22
N ALA A 15 -13.32 -11.44 5.84
CA ALA A 15 -12.50 -10.95 6.94
C ALA A 15 -12.59 -11.85 8.18
N ASN A 16 -11.46 -12.04 8.85
CA ASN A 16 -11.40 -12.65 10.17
C ASN A 16 -12.25 -11.85 11.18
N GLN A 17 -12.75 -12.54 12.19
CA GLN A 17 -13.47 -11.87 13.27
C GLN A 17 -12.54 -10.91 14.01
N ALA A 18 -13.07 -9.74 14.35
CA ALA A 18 -12.36 -8.73 15.11
C ALA A 18 -13.26 -8.17 16.22
N PRO A 19 -12.69 -7.78 17.38
CA PRO A 19 -13.47 -7.18 18.47
C PRO A 19 -14.04 -5.83 18.04
N GLN A 20 -15.10 -5.40 18.73
CA GLN A 20 -15.57 -4.03 18.64
C GLN A 20 -14.62 -3.11 19.43
N ARG A 21 -14.28 -1.98 18.82
CA ARG A 21 -13.40 -0.96 19.42
C ARG A 21 -14.21 0.32 19.59
N PRO A 22 -14.62 0.66 20.82
CA PRO A 22 -15.47 1.83 21.05
C PRO A 22 -14.74 3.14 20.68
N ALA A 23 -15.49 4.15 20.25
CA ALA A 23 -14.98 5.49 20.09
C ALA A 23 -14.50 6.05 21.45
N LEU A 24 -13.49 6.92 21.40
CA LEU A 24 -12.93 7.56 22.57
C LEU A 24 -13.96 8.50 23.20
N GLN A 25 -14.16 8.36 24.49
CA GLN A 25 -14.91 9.30 25.32
C GLN A 25 -14.01 9.93 26.39
N GLY A 26 -14.18 11.24 26.61
CA GLY A 26 -13.40 11.98 27.61
C GLY A 26 -11.96 12.25 27.20
N GLU A 27 -11.06 12.29 28.17
CA GLU A 27 -9.65 12.62 27.97
C GLU A 27 -8.74 11.45 28.28
N VAL A 28 -7.75 11.19 27.40
CA VAL A 28 -6.70 10.19 27.58
C VAL A 28 -5.33 10.84 27.44
N GLU A 29 -4.39 10.46 28.28
CA GLU A 29 -2.97 10.79 28.17
C GLU A 29 -2.17 9.57 27.72
N THR A 30 -1.28 9.77 26.74
CA THR A 30 -0.43 8.73 26.16
C THR A 30 0.94 9.29 25.79
N ASP A 31 1.93 8.44 25.52
CA ASP A 31 3.19 8.94 24.96
C ASP A 31 2.99 9.35 23.49
N ILE A 32 2.28 8.51 22.73
CA ILE A 32 2.12 8.71 21.29
C ILE A 32 0.67 8.48 20.86
N CYS A 33 0.09 9.49 20.20
CA CYS A 33 -1.19 9.39 19.52
C CYS A 33 -0.97 9.11 18.03
N VAL A 34 -1.46 8.00 17.52
CA VAL A 34 -1.40 7.63 16.09
C VAL A 34 -2.76 7.91 15.45
N ILE A 35 -2.80 8.68 14.37
CA ILE A 35 -4.01 9.00 13.59
C ILE A 35 -4.06 8.13 12.35
N GLY A 36 -4.97 7.14 12.34
CA GLY A 36 -5.18 6.15 11.28
C GLY A 36 -4.72 4.75 11.68
N ALA A 37 -5.62 3.77 11.59
CA ALA A 37 -5.36 2.35 11.83
C ALA A 37 -5.23 1.56 10.50
N GLY A 38 -4.53 2.13 9.52
CA GLY A 38 -4.00 1.43 8.36
C GLY A 38 -2.61 0.88 8.66
N TYR A 39 -1.96 0.22 7.69
CA TYR A 39 -0.64 -0.38 7.87
C TYR A 39 0.42 0.56 8.44
N THR A 40 0.50 1.81 7.96
CA THR A 40 1.47 2.78 8.52
C THR A 40 1.27 2.99 10.00
N GLY A 41 0.02 3.25 10.42
CA GLY A 41 -0.29 3.51 11.83
C GLY A 41 -0.10 2.28 12.70
N LEU A 42 -0.59 1.11 12.25
CA LEU A 42 -0.45 -0.15 12.99
C LEU A 42 1.02 -0.58 13.11
N SER A 43 1.79 -0.50 12.00
CA SER A 43 3.21 -0.82 12.03
C SER A 43 3.99 0.13 12.96
N THR A 44 3.68 1.45 12.92
CA THR A 44 4.29 2.42 13.85
C THR A 44 3.95 2.08 15.30
N ALA A 45 2.66 1.82 15.59
CA ALA A 45 2.20 1.48 16.93
C ALA A 45 2.89 0.22 17.46
N LEU A 46 3.01 -0.84 16.64
CA LEU A 46 3.67 -2.08 17.02
C LEU A 46 5.14 -1.85 17.39
N PHE A 47 5.92 -1.17 16.54
CA PHE A 47 7.33 -0.89 16.85
C PHE A 47 7.50 -0.04 18.09
N LEU A 48 6.60 0.91 18.36
CA LEU A 48 6.65 1.75 19.55
C LEU A 48 6.29 0.97 20.83
N LEU A 49 5.24 0.15 20.79
CA LEU A 49 4.82 -0.70 21.91
C LEU A 49 5.90 -1.73 22.26
N GLU A 50 6.51 -2.37 21.26
CA GLU A 50 7.65 -3.29 21.45
C GLU A 50 8.86 -2.61 22.12
N ASN A 51 8.91 -1.28 22.09
CA ASN A 51 9.94 -0.48 22.72
C ASN A 51 9.46 0.26 23.99
N GLY A 52 8.31 -0.15 24.55
CA GLY A 52 7.83 0.27 25.85
C GLY A 52 7.09 1.61 25.89
N PHE A 53 6.73 2.20 24.73
CA PHE A 53 5.90 3.40 24.69
C PHE A 53 4.42 3.06 24.92
N LYS A 54 3.67 3.99 25.52
CA LYS A 54 2.21 3.94 25.54
C LYS A 54 1.67 4.53 24.24
N VAL A 55 0.82 3.78 23.53
CA VAL A 55 0.27 4.20 22.24
C VAL A 55 -1.25 4.14 22.24
N THR A 56 -1.88 5.22 21.78
CA THR A 56 -3.31 5.29 21.48
C THR A 56 -3.49 5.54 19.99
N VAL A 57 -4.29 4.71 19.32
CA VAL A 57 -4.58 4.81 17.88
C VAL A 57 -6.02 5.30 17.70
N LEU A 58 -6.22 6.33 16.89
CA LEU A 58 -7.53 6.88 16.52
C LEU A 58 -7.82 6.55 15.05
N GLU A 59 -8.90 5.82 14.80
CA GLU A 59 -9.34 5.46 13.46
C GLU A 59 -10.73 6.04 13.17
N ALA A 60 -10.84 6.75 12.07
CA ALA A 60 -12.08 7.44 11.70
C ALA A 60 -13.23 6.48 11.36
N ALA A 61 -12.92 5.31 10.86
CA ALA A 61 -13.90 4.27 10.49
C ALA A 61 -13.62 2.97 11.25
N LYS A 62 -12.99 2.00 10.57
CA LYS A 62 -12.56 0.71 11.12
C LYS A 62 -11.10 0.43 10.77
N VAL A 63 -10.45 -0.44 11.53
CA VAL A 63 -9.09 -0.92 11.22
C VAL A 63 -9.00 -1.36 9.76
N GLY A 64 -8.00 -0.87 9.03
CA GLY A 64 -7.81 -1.22 7.63
C GLY A 64 -8.85 -0.69 6.65
N PHE A 65 -9.76 0.19 7.05
CA PHE A 65 -10.83 0.73 6.20
C PHE A 65 -10.33 1.37 4.90
N GLY A 66 -9.18 2.04 4.96
CA GLY A 66 -8.59 2.71 3.80
C GLY A 66 -7.94 1.74 2.80
N ALA A 67 -6.87 2.19 2.14
CA ALA A 67 -6.14 1.40 1.15
C ALA A 67 -5.60 0.08 1.71
N SER A 68 -5.30 0.01 3.00
CA SER A 68 -4.75 -1.19 3.65
C SER A 68 -5.66 -2.41 3.56
N GLY A 69 -6.99 -2.24 3.60
CA GLY A 69 -7.94 -3.34 3.46
C GLY A 69 -8.61 -3.44 2.08
N ARG A 70 -8.10 -2.72 1.06
CA ARG A 70 -8.72 -2.65 -0.29
C ARG A 70 -7.74 -2.88 -1.44
N ASN A 71 -6.45 -3.00 -1.17
CA ASN A 71 -5.40 -3.18 -2.18
C ASN A 71 -5.42 -4.58 -2.81
N GLY A 72 -4.57 -4.82 -3.82
CA GLY A 72 -4.46 -6.13 -4.48
C GLY A 72 -3.93 -7.27 -3.60
N GLY A 73 -3.39 -6.95 -2.42
CA GLY A 73 -2.78 -7.91 -1.51
C GLY A 73 -1.37 -8.32 -1.89
N GLN A 74 -0.73 -7.64 -2.83
CA GLN A 74 0.61 -7.98 -3.29
C GLN A 74 1.69 -7.38 -2.40
N ILE A 75 2.68 -8.18 -2.05
CA ILE A 75 3.92 -7.79 -1.39
C ILE A 75 4.93 -7.50 -2.50
N VAL A 76 4.99 -6.23 -2.92
CA VAL A 76 5.91 -5.77 -3.96
C VAL A 76 7.04 -4.99 -3.28
N ASN A 77 8.27 -5.44 -3.48
CA ASN A 77 9.44 -4.79 -2.93
C ASN A 77 9.81 -3.49 -3.67
N SER A 78 10.69 -2.69 -3.07
CA SER A 78 11.09 -1.37 -3.54
C SER A 78 10.01 -0.29 -3.41
N TYR A 79 10.22 0.84 -4.04
CA TYR A 79 9.32 2.01 -4.00
C TYR A 79 8.59 2.16 -5.33
N SER A 80 7.56 2.98 -5.39
CA SER A 80 6.82 3.27 -6.64
C SER A 80 7.68 3.88 -7.75
N ARG A 81 8.75 4.58 -7.39
CA ARG A 81 9.90 4.89 -8.23
C ARG A 81 11.08 4.09 -7.71
N ASP A 82 11.70 3.34 -8.58
CA ASP A 82 12.77 2.44 -8.18
C ASP A 82 14.05 3.18 -7.74
N ILE A 83 14.96 2.46 -7.16
CA ILE A 83 16.19 2.95 -6.52
C ILE A 83 17.03 3.79 -7.50
N ASP A 84 17.01 3.49 -8.81
CA ASP A 84 17.72 4.27 -9.84
C ASP A 84 17.25 5.73 -9.91
N VAL A 85 15.95 5.99 -9.68
CA VAL A 85 15.40 7.34 -9.61
C VAL A 85 15.87 8.04 -8.34
N ILE A 86 15.95 7.31 -7.23
CA ILE A 86 16.48 7.83 -5.98
C ILE A 86 17.96 8.19 -6.14
N GLU A 87 18.78 7.29 -6.72
CA GLU A 87 20.20 7.52 -6.98
C GLU A 87 20.46 8.82 -7.77
N ARG A 88 19.55 9.16 -8.70
CA ARG A 88 19.62 10.41 -9.49
C ARG A 88 19.09 11.64 -8.75
N SER A 89 18.30 11.45 -7.71
CA SER A 89 17.57 12.54 -7.03
C SER A 89 18.27 13.06 -5.79
N VAL A 90 19.14 12.23 -5.17
CA VAL A 90 19.79 12.52 -3.90
C VAL A 90 21.28 12.16 -3.92
N GLY A 91 22.02 12.59 -2.91
CA GLY A 91 23.45 12.26 -2.79
C GLY A 91 23.72 10.77 -2.56
N PRO A 92 24.94 10.27 -2.86
CA PRO A 92 25.25 8.84 -2.86
C PRO A 92 25.06 8.17 -1.49
N LYS A 93 25.38 8.85 -0.39
CA LYS A 93 25.18 8.31 0.98
C LYS A 93 23.69 8.06 1.26
N GLN A 94 22.84 9.02 0.93
CA GLN A 94 21.39 8.95 1.11
C GLN A 94 20.77 7.89 0.18
N ALA A 95 21.20 7.84 -1.09
CA ALA A 95 20.76 6.82 -2.04
C ALA A 95 21.11 5.41 -1.57
N GLN A 96 22.32 5.21 -1.05
CA GLN A 96 22.75 3.93 -0.48
C GLN A 96 21.85 3.49 0.68
N LEU A 97 21.53 4.40 1.60
CA LEU A 97 20.68 4.11 2.75
C LEU A 97 19.25 3.78 2.33
N LEU A 98 18.65 4.59 1.44
CA LEU A 98 17.30 4.36 0.92
C LEU A 98 17.22 3.06 0.11
N GLY A 99 18.22 2.75 -0.71
CA GLY A 99 18.29 1.51 -1.47
C GLY A 99 18.38 0.26 -0.59
N GLN A 100 19.17 0.30 0.49
CA GLN A 100 19.24 -0.80 1.46
C GLN A 100 17.91 -1.04 2.17
N MET A 101 17.14 0.02 2.45
CA MET A 101 15.82 -0.07 3.08
C MET A 101 14.71 -0.58 2.16
N ALA A 102 14.90 -0.52 0.84
CA ALA A 102 13.85 -0.80 -0.16
C ALA A 102 13.22 -2.20 -0.04
N PHE A 103 13.93 -3.15 0.56
CA PHE A 103 13.52 -4.56 0.69
C PHE A 103 13.14 -4.96 2.13
N GLU A 104 13.17 -4.02 3.07
CA GLU A 104 12.84 -4.33 4.47
C GLU A 104 11.35 -4.55 4.71
N GLY A 105 10.49 -3.85 3.97
CA GLY A 105 9.05 -3.88 4.22
C GLY A 105 8.44 -5.27 4.07
N GLY A 106 8.82 -6.03 3.03
CA GLY A 106 8.37 -7.40 2.84
C GLY A 106 8.84 -8.35 3.95
N ARG A 107 10.07 -8.15 4.46
CA ARG A 107 10.61 -8.90 5.59
C ARG A 107 9.85 -8.57 6.88
N ILE A 108 9.60 -7.29 7.17
CA ILE A 108 8.81 -6.86 8.34
C ILE A 108 7.43 -7.51 8.35
N ILE A 109 6.74 -7.57 7.21
CA ILE A 109 5.44 -8.23 7.09
C ILE A 109 5.54 -9.70 7.53
N ARG A 110 6.50 -10.46 6.98
CA ARG A 110 6.69 -11.87 7.30
C ARG A 110 7.05 -12.10 8.77
N GLU A 111 7.94 -11.27 9.31
CA GLU A 111 8.31 -11.30 10.73
C GLU A 111 7.08 -11.04 11.64
N ARG A 112 6.20 -10.11 11.26
CA ARG A 112 4.95 -9.82 11.98
C ARG A 112 3.97 -10.98 11.91
N ILE A 113 3.76 -11.53 10.72
CA ILE A 113 2.88 -12.69 10.52
C ILE A 113 3.35 -13.85 11.40
N ALA A 114 4.65 -14.18 11.38
CA ALA A 114 5.22 -15.27 12.17
C ALA A 114 5.18 -14.98 13.69
N LYS A 115 5.53 -13.76 14.11
CA LYS A 115 5.62 -13.39 15.53
C LYS A 115 4.26 -13.36 16.23
N TYR A 116 3.22 -12.89 15.54
CA TYR A 116 1.88 -12.70 16.10
C TYR A 116 0.85 -13.71 15.57
N ASP A 117 1.29 -14.74 14.85
CA ASP A 117 0.44 -15.79 14.26
C ASP A 117 -0.73 -15.22 13.44
N ILE A 118 -0.43 -14.23 12.56
CA ILE A 118 -1.46 -13.53 11.79
C ILE A 118 -1.97 -14.40 10.64
N GLN A 119 -3.25 -14.74 10.67
CA GLN A 119 -3.91 -15.54 9.64
C GLN A 119 -4.36 -14.65 8.47
N CYS A 120 -3.52 -14.52 7.43
CA CYS A 120 -3.75 -13.64 6.29
C CYS A 120 -3.38 -14.24 4.92
N ASP A 121 -3.45 -15.56 4.78
CA ASP A 121 -3.24 -16.28 3.51
C ASP A 121 -1.91 -15.92 2.81
N LEU A 122 -0.81 -15.81 3.57
CA LEU A 122 0.50 -15.47 3.01
C LEU A 122 0.96 -16.52 1.99
N LYS A 123 1.32 -16.06 0.79
CA LYS A 123 1.98 -16.83 -0.26
C LYS A 123 3.23 -16.09 -0.74
N ASP A 124 4.29 -16.83 -1.02
CA ASP A 124 5.52 -16.30 -1.58
C ASP A 124 5.49 -16.27 -3.11
N GLY A 125 6.31 -15.42 -3.70
CA GLY A 125 6.48 -15.27 -5.14
C GLY A 125 5.61 -14.17 -5.75
N GLY A 126 6.27 -13.17 -6.32
CA GLY A 126 5.68 -12.09 -7.10
C GLY A 126 6.34 -11.98 -8.46
N VAL A 127 5.54 -11.86 -9.52
CA VAL A 127 5.99 -11.83 -10.90
C VAL A 127 5.77 -10.46 -11.52
N PHE A 128 6.83 -9.87 -12.07
CA PHE A 128 6.77 -8.74 -12.98
C PHE A 128 6.74 -9.26 -14.40
N ALA A 129 5.62 -9.11 -15.10
CA ALA A 129 5.39 -9.70 -16.42
C ALA A 129 5.58 -8.69 -17.55
N ALA A 130 6.47 -8.99 -18.49
CA ALA A 130 6.82 -8.12 -19.61
C ALA A 130 6.06 -8.48 -20.88
N LEU A 131 5.49 -7.45 -21.54
CA LEU A 131 4.79 -7.57 -22.81
C LEU A 131 5.68 -7.20 -24.00
N THR A 132 6.82 -6.53 -23.77
CA THR A 132 7.70 -6.03 -24.82
C THR A 132 9.18 -6.27 -24.48
N ALA A 133 10.04 -6.37 -25.51
CA ALA A 133 11.48 -6.50 -25.32
C ALA A 133 12.09 -5.32 -24.54
N LYS A 134 11.54 -4.13 -24.66
CA LYS A 134 11.94 -2.96 -23.88
C LYS A 134 11.68 -3.15 -22.38
N GLN A 135 10.50 -3.68 -22.03
CA GLN A 135 10.17 -4.01 -20.63
C GLN A 135 11.09 -5.11 -20.09
N MET A 136 11.42 -6.14 -20.88
CA MET A 136 12.42 -7.15 -20.48
C MET A 136 13.78 -6.53 -20.19
N GLY A 137 14.28 -5.62 -21.04
CA GLY A 137 15.52 -4.89 -20.80
C GLY A 137 15.48 -4.05 -19.52
N HIS A 138 14.31 -3.49 -19.16
CA HIS A 138 14.13 -2.80 -17.88
C HIS A 138 14.19 -3.78 -16.69
N LEU A 139 13.57 -4.96 -16.79
CA LEU A 139 13.63 -5.98 -15.72
C LEU A 139 15.06 -6.52 -15.52
N GLU A 140 15.83 -6.69 -16.60
CA GLU A 140 17.24 -7.08 -16.50
C GLU A 140 18.07 -6.01 -15.78
N ALA A 141 17.83 -4.74 -16.09
CA ALA A 141 18.50 -3.61 -15.42
C ALA A 141 18.07 -3.51 -13.94
N GLN A 142 16.78 -3.70 -13.65
CA GLN A 142 16.22 -3.71 -12.31
C GLN A 142 16.80 -4.85 -11.46
N LYS A 143 16.90 -6.06 -12.01
CA LYS A 143 17.55 -7.19 -11.32
C LYS A 143 18.97 -6.84 -10.90
N LYS A 144 19.80 -6.34 -11.84
CA LYS A 144 21.18 -5.94 -11.53
C LYS A 144 21.24 -4.84 -10.48
N LEU A 145 20.30 -3.89 -10.52
CA LEU A 145 20.20 -2.83 -9.54
C LEU A 145 19.86 -3.39 -8.16
N TRP A 146 18.84 -4.21 -8.05
CA TRP A 146 18.41 -4.78 -6.78
C TRP A 146 19.48 -5.69 -6.16
N GLU A 147 20.18 -6.49 -6.97
CA GLU A 147 21.32 -7.33 -6.52
C GLU A 147 22.46 -6.50 -5.92
N ARG A 148 22.72 -5.29 -6.42
CA ARG A 148 23.71 -4.35 -5.81
C ARG A 148 23.33 -3.95 -4.37
N TYR A 149 22.04 -3.96 -4.06
CA TYR A 149 21.52 -3.66 -2.72
C TYR A 149 21.21 -4.92 -1.88
N GLY A 150 21.69 -6.09 -2.34
CA GLY A 150 21.60 -7.34 -1.61
C GLY A 150 20.33 -8.14 -1.81
N HIS A 151 19.45 -7.73 -2.75
CA HIS A 151 18.22 -8.45 -3.08
C HIS A 151 18.46 -9.43 -4.22
N THR A 152 18.66 -10.71 -3.88
CA THR A 152 19.17 -11.73 -4.81
C THR A 152 18.20 -12.86 -5.13
N GLN A 153 17.02 -12.91 -4.51
CA GLN A 153 16.01 -13.95 -4.74
C GLN A 153 15.19 -13.69 -6.02
N LEU A 154 15.90 -13.42 -7.13
CA LEU A 154 15.34 -12.96 -8.39
C LEU A 154 15.67 -13.93 -9.54
N GLU A 155 14.66 -14.34 -10.30
CA GLU A 155 14.79 -15.16 -11.51
C GLU A 155 14.26 -14.38 -12.73
N LEU A 156 15.08 -14.23 -13.78
CA LEU A 156 14.57 -13.77 -15.08
C LEU A 156 13.98 -14.96 -15.83
N MET A 157 12.79 -14.78 -16.36
CA MET A 157 12.03 -15.78 -17.10
C MET A 157 11.90 -15.36 -18.56
N ASP A 158 12.18 -16.29 -19.48
CA ASP A 158 11.86 -16.14 -20.89
C ASP A 158 10.38 -16.46 -21.18
N ALA A 159 9.99 -16.41 -22.47
CA ALA A 159 8.62 -16.67 -22.90
C ALA A 159 8.14 -18.10 -22.61
N ALA A 160 9.03 -19.09 -22.58
CA ALA A 160 8.67 -20.46 -22.24
C ALA A 160 8.39 -20.59 -20.74
N ARG A 161 9.32 -20.07 -19.93
CA ARG A 161 9.24 -20.16 -18.46
C ARG A 161 8.07 -19.38 -17.88
N ILE A 162 7.75 -18.18 -18.39
CA ILE A 162 6.62 -17.41 -17.86
C ILE A 162 5.27 -18.08 -18.13
N ARG A 163 5.12 -18.83 -19.23
CA ARG A 163 3.90 -19.61 -19.51
C ARG A 163 3.66 -20.75 -18.54
N GLU A 164 4.70 -21.27 -17.91
CA GLU A 164 4.58 -22.28 -16.85
C GLU A 164 4.06 -21.67 -15.53
N VAL A 165 4.17 -20.35 -15.37
CA VAL A 165 3.78 -19.60 -14.17
C VAL A 165 2.43 -18.93 -14.35
N VAL A 166 2.15 -18.40 -15.54
CA VAL A 166 0.91 -17.71 -15.90
C VAL A 166 0.39 -18.25 -17.23
N ALA A 167 -0.80 -18.84 -17.22
CA ALA A 167 -1.40 -19.47 -18.40
C ALA A 167 -1.97 -18.45 -19.40
N THR A 168 -1.09 -17.67 -20.00
CA THR A 168 -1.42 -16.67 -21.04
C THR A 168 -0.27 -16.51 -22.04
N ASP A 169 -0.60 -16.18 -23.28
CA ASP A 169 0.37 -15.86 -24.33
C ASP A 169 0.71 -14.36 -24.41
N ASN A 170 0.17 -13.54 -23.51
CA ASN A 170 0.37 -12.10 -23.54
C ASN A 170 1.80 -11.67 -23.22
N TYR A 171 2.56 -12.47 -22.46
CA TYR A 171 3.87 -12.10 -21.96
C TYR A 171 5.00 -12.76 -22.73
N ILE A 172 6.05 -11.98 -22.98
CA ILE A 172 7.26 -12.47 -23.66
C ILE A 172 8.34 -12.90 -22.68
N GLY A 173 8.13 -12.68 -21.38
CA GLY A 173 9.03 -13.00 -20.29
C GLY A 173 8.65 -12.23 -19.03
N GLY A 174 9.51 -12.26 -18.01
CA GLY A 174 9.28 -11.59 -16.75
C GLY A 174 10.42 -11.75 -15.76
N MET A 175 10.19 -11.25 -14.55
CA MET A 175 11.07 -11.45 -13.40
C MET A 175 10.24 -11.95 -12.21
N LEU A 176 10.64 -13.09 -11.64
CA LEU A 176 10.10 -13.61 -10.39
C LEU A 176 10.94 -13.09 -9.23
N ASP A 177 10.30 -12.51 -8.21
CA ASP A 177 10.86 -12.18 -6.91
C ASP A 177 10.28 -13.12 -5.85
N MET A 178 11.08 -14.07 -5.37
CA MET A 178 10.65 -15.05 -4.36
C MET A 178 10.45 -14.46 -2.97
N SER A 179 10.97 -13.25 -2.69
CA SER A 179 10.69 -12.50 -1.46
C SER A 179 9.47 -11.58 -1.58
N GLY A 180 8.95 -11.41 -2.80
CA GLY A 180 7.62 -10.89 -3.06
C GLY A 180 6.54 -11.90 -2.66
N GLY A 181 5.28 -11.62 -2.97
CA GLY A 181 4.19 -12.54 -2.66
C GLY A 181 2.85 -11.85 -2.50
N HIS A 182 1.90 -12.54 -1.84
CA HIS A 182 0.59 -11.95 -1.61
C HIS A 182 -0.08 -12.40 -0.30
N ILE A 183 -1.06 -11.64 0.10
CA ILE A 183 -1.77 -11.79 1.37
C ILE A 183 -3.26 -11.46 1.22
N HIS A 184 -4.05 -11.79 2.22
CA HIS A 184 -5.36 -11.18 2.45
C HIS A 184 -5.15 -9.86 3.23
N PRO A 185 -5.22 -8.69 2.56
CA PRO A 185 -4.72 -7.43 3.14
C PRO A 185 -5.53 -6.96 4.35
N LEU A 186 -6.84 -7.15 4.36
CA LEU A 186 -7.64 -6.76 5.54
C LEU A 186 -7.33 -7.65 6.75
N ASN A 187 -7.11 -8.95 6.53
CA ASN A 187 -6.74 -9.86 7.62
C ASN A 187 -5.35 -9.56 8.19
N LEU A 188 -4.39 -9.11 7.37
CA LEU A 188 -3.12 -8.60 7.88
C LEU A 188 -3.35 -7.38 8.80
N ALA A 189 -4.15 -6.41 8.37
CA ALA A 189 -4.43 -5.23 9.21
C ALA A 189 -5.15 -5.57 10.52
N LEU A 190 -6.12 -6.49 10.48
CA LEU A 190 -6.83 -6.96 11.67
C LEU A 190 -5.91 -7.72 12.62
N GLY A 191 -5.00 -8.56 12.10
CA GLY A 191 -4.01 -9.26 12.89
C GLY A 191 -2.99 -8.32 13.53
N GLU A 192 -2.51 -7.32 12.80
CA GLU A 192 -1.64 -6.28 13.37
C GLU A 192 -2.35 -5.45 14.45
N ALA A 193 -3.64 -5.14 14.27
CA ALA A 193 -4.42 -4.47 15.31
C ALA A 193 -4.55 -5.33 16.58
N ALA A 194 -4.81 -6.62 16.45
CA ALA A 194 -4.83 -7.55 17.56
C ALA A 194 -3.45 -7.62 18.27
N ALA A 195 -2.36 -7.59 17.50
CA ALA A 195 -1.01 -7.52 18.04
C ALA A 195 -0.74 -6.21 18.81
N VAL A 196 -1.22 -5.06 18.31
CA VAL A 196 -1.16 -3.77 19.02
C VAL A 196 -1.87 -3.88 20.37
N GLU A 197 -3.08 -4.44 20.40
CA GLU A 197 -3.88 -4.60 21.61
C GLU A 197 -3.23 -5.60 22.59
N SER A 198 -2.63 -6.68 22.10
CA SER A 198 -1.93 -7.67 22.94
C SER A 198 -0.70 -7.09 23.66
N LEU A 199 -0.10 -6.02 23.10
CA LEU A 199 1.00 -5.28 23.71
C LEU A 199 0.54 -4.11 24.61
N GLY A 200 -0.77 -3.99 24.86
CA GLY A 200 -1.35 -2.94 25.70
C GLY A 200 -1.60 -1.61 24.96
N GLY A 201 -1.51 -1.58 23.65
CA GLY A 201 -1.96 -0.44 22.83
C GLY A 201 -3.49 -0.37 22.80
N VAL A 202 -4.02 0.85 22.67
CA VAL A 202 -5.47 1.07 22.61
C VAL A 202 -5.85 1.62 21.26
N ILE A 203 -6.85 0.99 20.62
CA ILE A 203 -7.39 1.43 19.32
C ILE A 203 -8.84 1.88 19.52
N HIS A 204 -9.17 3.08 19.05
CA HIS A 204 -10.53 3.59 18.99
C HIS A 204 -10.98 3.68 17.54
N GLU A 205 -12.05 2.94 17.18
CA GLU A 205 -12.71 3.01 15.88
C GLU A 205 -13.87 4.01 15.90
N GLN A 206 -14.36 4.43 14.71
CA GLN A 206 -15.40 5.44 14.56
C GLN A 206 -15.08 6.74 15.31
N CYS A 207 -13.80 7.03 15.41
CA CYS A 207 -13.21 8.09 16.23
C CYS A 207 -12.33 9.01 15.37
N PRO A 208 -12.92 9.83 14.48
CA PRO A 208 -12.15 10.71 13.60
C PRO A 208 -11.43 11.78 14.40
N ALA A 209 -10.12 11.96 14.13
CA ALA A 209 -9.40 13.14 14.57
C ALA A 209 -9.92 14.36 13.78
N ILE A 210 -10.46 15.36 14.48
CA ILE A 210 -11.09 16.55 13.87
C ILE A 210 -10.21 17.79 13.95
N ARG A 211 -9.28 17.85 14.91
CA ARG A 211 -8.35 18.96 15.10
C ARG A 211 -7.12 18.48 15.86
N ILE A 212 -5.96 19.00 15.49
CA ILE A 212 -4.72 18.84 16.24
C ILE A 212 -4.34 20.20 16.80
N GLU A 213 -4.34 20.32 18.12
CA GLU A 213 -3.83 21.49 18.83
C GLU A 213 -2.32 21.30 19.02
N ARG A 214 -1.55 22.17 18.36
CA ARG A 214 -0.08 22.10 18.36
C ARG A 214 0.48 22.73 19.62
N GLY A 215 1.60 22.24 20.12
CA GLY A 215 2.29 22.76 21.30
C GLY A 215 3.30 21.75 21.82
N ALA A 216 3.91 21.99 22.98
CA ALA A 216 4.88 21.08 23.59
C ALA A 216 4.28 19.68 23.88
N ASN A 217 3.00 19.63 24.22
CA ASN A 217 2.22 18.39 24.34
C ASN A 217 0.98 18.56 23.45
N PRO A 218 1.01 18.08 22.20
CA PRO A 218 -0.11 18.23 21.29
C PRO A 218 -1.36 17.50 21.79
N VAL A 219 -2.53 18.06 21.45
CA VAL A 219 -3.83 17.48 21.78
C VAL A 219 -4.59 17.17 20.50
N VAL A 220 -4.97 15.90 20.33
CA VAL A 220 -5.81 15.44 19.21
C VAL A 220 -7.26 15.38 19.68
N HIS A 221 -8.13 16.17 19.06
CA HIS A 221 -9.55 16.24 19.37
C HIS A 221 -10.35 15.29 18.48
N THR A 222 -11.32 14.62 19.08
CA THR A 222 -12.33 13.79 18.44
C THR A 222 -13.73 14.34 18.77
N PRO A 223 -14.83 13.85 18.19
CA PRO A 223 -16.18 14.33 18.52
C PRO A 223 -16.56 14.24 20.00
N GLU A 224 -16.13 13.17 20.70
CA GLU A 224 -16.56 12.87 22.07
C GLU A 224 -15.41 12.83 23.08
N GLY A 225 -14.16 13.06 22.62
CA GLY A 225 -12.99 13.00 23.49
C GLY A 225 -11.77 13.69 22.92
N ARG A 226 -10.66 13.58 23.65
CA ARG A 226 -9.36 14.10 23.21
C ARG A 226 -8.21 13.25 23.75
N VAL A 227 -7.12 13.20 22.97
CA VAL A 227 -5.87 12.55 23.38
C VAL A 227 -4.79 13.59 23.52
N LYS A 228 -4.21 13.70 24.73
CA LYS A 228 -3.02 14.49 25.00
C LYS A 228 -1.80 13.58 24.89
N ALA A 229 -0.83 13.95 24.07
CA ALA A 229 0.32 13.09 23.78
C ALA A 229 1.63 13.90 23.78
N LYS A 230 2.77 13.22 23.96
CA LYS A 230 4.09 13.81 23.75
C LYS A 230 4.37 13.99 22.26
N PHE A 231 3.94 12.99 21.47
CA PHE A 231 4.09 12.98 20.01
C PHE A 231 2.80 12.54 19.33
N VAL A 232 2.59 13.04 18.11
CA VAL A 232 1.50 12.62 17.22
C VAL A 232 2.09 12.04 15.94
N VAL A 233 1.54 10.91 15.48
CA VAL A 233 1.88 10.33 14.18
C VAL A 233 0.65 10.41 13.27
N VAL A 234 0.79 11.10 12.14
CA VAL A 234 -0.26 11.24 11.13
C VAL A 234 -0.07 10.19 10.04
N ALA A 235 -0.96 9.19 10.03
CA ALA A 235 -0.95 8.02 9.13
C ALA A 235 -2.27 7.86 8.34
N GLY A 236 -3.05 8.93 8.16
CA GLY A 236 -4.37 8.91 7.52
C GLY A 236 -4.33 8.80 5.99
N ASN A 237 -3.17 8.99 5.34
CA ASN A 237 -2.96 8.90 3.89
C ASN A 237 -4.11 9.57 3.09
N ALA A 238 -4.75 8.86 2.16
CA ALA A 238 -5.81 9.40 1.28
C ALA A 238 -7.07 9.88 2.02
N TYR A 239 -7.24 9.48 3.27
CA TYR A 239 -8.43 9.77 4.08
C TYR A 239 -8.18 10.87 5.14
N LEU A 240 -6.99 11.48 5.15
CA LEU A 240 -6.63 12.54 6.10
C LEU A 240 -7.46 13.82 5.94
N GLY A 241 -7.99 14.07 4.74
CA GLY A 241 -8.74 15.28 4.43
C GLY A 241 -7.92 16.55 4.65
N ASN A 242 -8.51 17.52 5.31
CA ASN A 242 -7.86 18.81 5.63
C ASN A 242 -7.36 18.90 7.08
N LEU A 243 -7.25 17.79 7.80
CA LEU A 243 -6.76 17.79 9.18
C LEU A 243 -5.35 18.44 9.30
N VAL A 244 -4.52 18.23 8.25
CA VAL A 244 -3.18 18.82 8.12
C VAL A 244 -3.06 19.42 6.71
N PRO A 245 -3.42 20.70 6.51
CA PRO A 245 -3.49 21.32 5.17
C PRO A 245 -2.16 21.32 4.41
N GLU A 246 -1.04 21.42 5.11
CA GLU A 246 0.30 21.41 4.52
C GLU A 246 0.61 20.11 3.77
N LEU A 247 0.04 19.00 4.21
CA LEU A 247 0.19 17.69 3.56
C LEU A 247 -0.73 17.53 2.35
N ALA A 248 -1.93 18.10 2.40
CA ALA A 248 -2.92 18.00 1.33
C ALA A 248 -2.47 18.67 0.01
N ALA A 249 -1.62 19.70 0.07
CA ALA A 249 -1.12 20.43 -1.10
C ALA A 249 -0.12 19.60 -1.94
N LYS A 250 0.60 18.67 -1.31
CA LYS A 250 1.70 17.89 -1.91
C LYS A 250 1.29 16.47 -2.34
N SER A 251 0.02 16.14 -2.23
CA SER A 251 -0.48 14.80 -2.54
C SER A 251 -1.84 14.84 -3.23
N MET A 252 -2.20 13.78 -3.92
CA MET A 252 -3.47 13.64 -4.62
C MET A 252 -4.04 12.24 -4.40
N PRO A 253 -5.29 12.10 -3.97
CA PRO A 253 -5.94 10.79 -3.87
C PRO A 253 -6.19 10.22 -5.28
N CYS A 254 -5.87 8.93 -5.43
CA CYS A 254 -6.10 8.16 -6.65
C CYS A 254 -6.79 6.85 -6.30
N GLY A 255 -7.76 6.43 -7.10
CA GLY A 255 -8.46 5.16 -6.96
C GLY A 255 -7.94 4.12 -7.95
N THR A 256 -7.82 2.88 -7.53
CA THR A 256 -7.68 1.71 -8.41
C THR A 256 -8.88 0.80 -8.25
N GLN A 257 -9.20 0.04 -9.29
CA GLN A 257 -10.37 -0.81 -9.37
C GLN A 257 -9.97 -2.27 -9.27
N VAL A 258 -10.76 -3.04 -8.55
CA VAL A 258 -10.55 -4.48 -8.33
C VAL A 258 -11.85 -5.22 -8.55
N ILE A 259 -11.80 -6.36 -9.21
CA ILE A 259 -12.88 -7.34 -9.30
C ILE A 259 -12.42 -8.68 -8.73
N THR A 260 -13.38 -9.47 -8.27
CA THR A 260 -13.11 -10.85 -7.82
C THR A 260 -14.17 -11.77 -8.42
N THR A 261 -13.72 -12.87 -9.01
CA THR A 261 -14.60 -13.89 -9.56
C THR A 261 -15.38 -14.63 -8.47
N GLU A 262 -16.38 -15.43 -8.86
CA GLU A 262 -16.87 -16.55 -8.05
C GLU A 262 -15.72 -17.54 -7.76
N PRO A 263 -15.84 -18.44 -6.77
CA PRO A 263 -14.84 -19.48 -6.52
C PRO A 263 -14.65 -20.35 -7.78
N LEU A 264 -13.40 -20.55 -8.17
CA LEU A 264 -13.02 -21.40 -9.29
C LEU A 264 -12.81 -22.84 -8.79
N SER A 265 -12.99 -23.83 -9.67
CA SER A 265 -12.57 -25.19 -9.33
C SER A 265 -11.05 -25.25 -9.15
N ASP A 266 -10.56 -26.25 -8.41
CA ASP A 266 -9.13 -26.47 -8.18
C ASP A 266 -8.34 -26.57 -9.49
N GLU A 267 -8.93 -27.28 -10.46
CA GLU A 267 -8.33 -27.47 -11.79
C GLU A 267 -8.23 -26.14 -12.55
N VAL A 268 -9.31 -25.32 -12.55
CA VAL A 268 -9.30 -24.03 -13.22
C VAL A 268 -8.31 -23.08 -12.55
N ALA A 269 -8.33 -22.96 -11.22
CA ALA A 269 -7.41 -22.11 -10.49
C ALA A 269 -5.94 -22.50 -10.75
N ALA A 270 -5.61 -23.79 -10.64
CA ALA A 270 -4.28 -24.31 -10.91
C ALA A 270 -3.87 -24.15 -12.39
N SER A 271 -4.83 -24.20 -13.32
CA SER A 271 -4.53 -23.96 -14.73
C SER A 271 -4.20 -22.49 -15.04
N LEU A 272 -4.64 -21.53 -14.23
CA LEU A 272 -4.35 -20.09 -14.43
C LEU A 272 -2.99 -19.70 -13.85
N LEU A 273 -2.75 -20.08 -12.59
CA LEU A 273 -1.57 -19.72 -11.79
C LEU A 273 -1.07 -20.95 -11.03
N PRO A 274 -0.33 -21.86 -11.70
CA PRO A 274 0.06 -23.15 -11.13
C PRO A 274 0.83 -23.08 -9.81
N GLN A 275 1.63 -22.04 -9.62
CA GLN A 275 2.44 -21.81 -8.40
C GLN A 275 1.77 -20.85 -7.41
N ASP A 276 0.56 -20.37 -7.69
CA ASP A 276 -0.16 -19.40 -6.85
C ASP A 276 0.66 -18.12 -6.57
N TYR A 277 1.50 -17.69 -7.53
CA TYR A 277 2.20 -16.41 -7.45
C TYR A 277 1.28 -15.25 -7.80
N CYS A 278 1.49 -14.09 -7.19
CA CYS A 278 0.86 -12.87 -7.68
C CYS A 278 1.62 -12.33 -8.90
N VAL A 279 0.90 -11.65 -9.78
CA VAL A 279 1.45 -11.10 -11.02
C VAL A 279 1.05 -9.64 -11.17
N GLU A 280 1.99 -8.82 -11.60
CA GLU A 280 1.72 -7.49 -12.14
C GLU A 280 2.43 -7.31 -13.48
N ASP A 281 1.80 -6.62 -14.44
CA ASP A 281 2.45 -6.33 -15.71
C ASP A 281 3.33 -5.07 -15.63
N CYS A 282 4.24 -4.91 -16.59
CA CYS A 282 5.17 -3.79 -16.66
C CYS A 282 4.61 -2.57 -17.40
N ASN A 283 3.30 -2.45 -17.60
CA ASN A 283 2.70 -1.27 -18.19
C ASN A 283 2.68 -0.09 -17.21
N TYR A 284 2.65 1.13 -17.72
CA TYR A 284 2.52 2.33 -16.88
C TYR A 284 1.20 2.36 -16.09
N LEU A 285 0.09 1.94 -16.72
CA LEU A 285 -1.19 1.65 -16.08
C LEU A 285 -1.33 0.13 -15.97
N LEU A 286 -0.60 -0.44 -15.03
CA LEU A 286 -0.45 -1.87 -14.87
C LEU A 286 -1.77 -2.58 -14.52
N ASP A 287 -1.87 -3.82 -14.95
CA ASP A 287 -2.84 -4.78 -14.48
C ASP A 287 -2.15 -5.75 -13.51
N TYR A 288 -2.87 -6.19 -12.48
CA TYR A 288 -2.34 -7.11 -11.48
C TYR A 288 -3.39 -8.11 -11.04
N TYR A 289 -2.96 -9.31 -10.68
CA TYR A 289 -3.87 -10.39 -10.31
C TYR A 289 -3.19 -11.48 -9.47
N ARG A 290 -4.01 -12.26 -8.77
CA ARG A 290 -3.63 -13.41 -7.95
C ARG A 290 -4.84 -14.26 -7.61
N LEU A 291 -4.62 -15.46 -7.06
CA LEU A 291 -5.68 -16.25 -6.44
C LEU A 291 -5.90 -15.82 -4.96
N THR A 292 -7.08 -16.10 -4.46
CA THR A 292 -7.44 -16.01 -3.03
C THR A 292 -7.33 -17.37 -2.37
N GLY A 293 -7.39 -17.42 -1.04
CA GLY A 293 -7.40 -18.67 -0.28
C GLY A 293 -8.56 -19.61 -0.64
N ASP A 294 -9.71 -19.07 -1.06
CA ASP A 294 -10.87 -19.81 -1.55
C ASP A 294 -10.93 -19.90 -3.11
N LYS A 295 -9.77 -19.71 -3.76
CA LYS A 295 -9.55 -19.92 -5.21
C LYS A 295 -10.36 -19.04 -6.14
N ARG A 296 -10.63 -17.79 -5.76
CA ARG A 296 -11.13 -16.78 -6.66
C ARG A 296 -9.98 -16.08 -7.37
N LEU A 297 -10.17 -15.64 -8.60
CA LEU A 297 -9.22 -14.73 -9.22
C LEU A 297 -9.56 -13.30 -8.81
N ILE A 298 -8.63 -12.63 -8.10
CA ILE A 298 -8.63 -11.17 -7.95
C ILE A 298 -7.90 -10.60 -9.16
N TYR A 299 -8.54 -9.62 -9.82
CA TYR A 299 -7.95 -8.88 -10.92
C TYR A 299 -8.15 -7.39 -10.71
N GLY A 300 -7.08 -6.64 -10.72
CA GLY A 300 -7.08 -5.19 -10.50
C GLY A 300 -6.34 -4.45 -11.61
N GLY A 301 -6.60 -3.16 -11.69
CA GLY A 301 -5.97 -2.26 -12.65
C GLY A 301 -6.74 -0.97 -12.80
N GLY A 302 -6.34 -0.16 -13.78
CA GLY A 302 -6.92 1.14 -13.98
C GLY A 302 -6.55 2.15 -12.88
N VAL A 303 -6.67 3.42 -13.18
CA VAL A 303 -6.45 4.51 -12.22
C VAL A 303 -7.50 5.58 -12.43
N VAL A 304 -8.12 6.03 -11.35
CA VAL A 304 -9.02 7.19 -11.35
C VAL A 304 -8.43 8.28 -10.47
N TYR A 305 -8.06 9.37 -11.08
CA TYR A 305 -7.50 10.52 -10.39
C TYR A 305 -8.60 11.31 -9.67
N GLY A 306 -8.32 11.77 -8.44
CA GLY A 306 -9.27 12.51 -7.63
C GLY A 306 -10.22 11.63 -6.81
N ALA A 307 -9.97 10.32 -6.74
CA ALA A 307 -10.72 9.35 -5.92
C ALA A 307 -12.25 9.36 -6.17
N ARG A 308 -12.65 9.47 -7.43
CA ARG A 308 -14.05 9.29 -7.84
C ARG A 308 -14.26 7.84 -8.26
N ASP A 309 -15.16 7.13 -7.60
CA ASP A 309 -15.45 5.75 -7.93
C ASP A 309 -16.16 5.68 -9.31
N PRO A 310 -15.74 4.79 -10.21
CA PRO A 310 -16.43 4.55 -11.47
C PRO A 310 -17.84 3.97 -11.22
N ALA A 311 -18.78 4.32 -12.06
CA ALA A 311 -20.15 3.80 -11.95
C ALA A 311 -20.23 2.28 -12.17
N ASN A 312 -19.34 1.72 -12.98
CA ASN A 312 -19.30 0.27 -13.27
C ASN A 312 -17.85 -0.21 -13.37
N ILE A 313 -17.34 -0.76 -12.27
CA ILE A 313 -15.98 -1.28 -12.16
C ILE A 313 -15.80 -2.53 -13.00
N GLU A 314 -16.81 -3.43 -13.02
CA GLU A 314 -16.75 -4.66 -13.80
C GLU A 314 -16.57 -4.37 -15.29
N ALA A 315 -17.32 -3.41 -15.84
CA ALA A 315 -17.20 -3.03 -17.24
C ALA A 315 -15.82 -2.50 -17.63
N ILE A 316 -15.05 -1.98 -16.66
CA ILE A 316 -13.68 -1.47 -16.88
C ILE A 316 -12.67 -2.60 -16.79
N ILE A 317 -12.77 -3.47 -15.79
CA ILE A 317 -11.71 -4.44 -15.44
C ILE A 317 -11.93 -5.80 -16.11
N ARG A 318 -13.18 -6.28 -16.23
CA ARG A 318 -13.46 -7.58 -16.85
C ARG A 318 -12.89 -7.76 -18.27
N PRO A 319 -12.96 -6.78 -19.19
CA PRO A 319 -12.35 -6.92 -20.51
C PRO A 319 -10.82 -7.14 -20.44
N LYS A 320 -10.13 -6.53 -19.47
CA LYS A 320 -8.69 -6.71 -19.25
C LYS A 320 -8.40 -8.12 -18.72
N MET A 321 -9.17 -8.58 -17.73
CA MET A 321 -9.11 -9.95 -17.23
C MET A 321 -9.30 -10.98 -18.35
N LEU A 322 -10.29 -10.78 -19.22
CA LEU A 322 -10.59 -11.68 -20.33
C LEU A 322 -9.53 -11.63 -21.45
N LYS A 323 -8.81 -10.51 -21.59
CA LYS A 323 -7.66 -10.44 -22.48
C LYS A 323 -6.51 -11.32 -21.96
N THR A 324 -6.31 -11.38 -20.65
CA THR A 324 -5.28 -12.21 -20.01
C THR A 324 -5.72 -13.68 -19.92
N PHE A 325 -6.99 -13.90 -19.54
CA PHE A 325 -7.57 -15.23 -19.31
C PHE A 325 -8.90 -15.41 -20.07
N PRO A 326 -8.88 -15.64 -21.40
CA PRO A 326 -10.11 -15.79 -22.21
C PRO A 326 -11.02 -16.93 -21.74
N GLN A 327 -10.45 -17.97 -21.11
CA GLN A 327 -11.15 -19.12 -20.55
C GLN A 327 -12.16 -18.76 -19.46
N LEU A 328 -12.04 -17.56 -18.84
CA LEU A 328 -12.94 -17.08 -17.79
C LEU A 328 -14.17 -16.31 -18.31
N LYS A 329 -14.46 -16.38 -19.61
CA LYS A 329 -15.58 -15.59 -20.22
C LYS A 329 -16.95 -15.83 -19.57
N ASN A 330 -17.19 -17.04 -19.07
CA ASN A 330 -18.47 -17.44 -18.46
C ASN A 330 -18.46 -17.37 -16.92
N VAL A 331 -17.33 -17.00 -16.30
CA VAL A 331 -17.20 -16.88 -14.86
C VAL A 331 -17.86 -15.59 -14.38
N LYS A 332 -18.60 -15.69 -13.28
CA LYS A 332 -19.29 -14.53 -12.67
C LYS A 332 -18.31 -13.69 -11.86
N ILE A 333 -18.61 -12.41 -11.75
CA ILE A 333 -17.92 -11.48 -10.85
C ILE A 333 -18.82 -11.30 -9.63
N ASP A 334 -18.31 -11.73 -8.47
CA ASP A 334 -19.06 -11.64 -7.21
C ASP A 334 -18.84 -10.30 -6.51
N PHE A 335 -17.63 -9.73 -6.63
CA PHE A 335 -17.26 -8.48 -5.96
C PHE A 335 -16.54 -7.53 -6.91
N ALA A 336 -16.82 -6.23 -6.73
CA ALA A 336 -16.13 -5.14 -7.41
C ALA A 336 -16.00 -3.95 -6.46
N TRP A 337 -14.81 -3.42 -6.28
CA TRP A 337 -14.57 -2.29 -5.35
C TRP A 337 -13.42 -1.41 -5.79
N THR A 338 -13.28 -0.25 -5.14
CA THR A 338 -12.20 0.72 -5.33
C THR A 338 -11.39 0.86 -4.06
N GLY A 339 -10.08 1.00 -4.20
CA GLY A 339 -9.16 1.41 -3.14
C GLY A 339 -8.48 2.73 -3.47
N ASN A 340 -8.45 3.67 -2.52
CA ASN A 340 -7.82 4.97 -2.70
C ASN A 340 -6.47 5.05 -2.00
N PHE A 341 -5.42 5.38 -2.75
CA PHE A 341 -4.09 5.68 -2.25
C PHE A 341 -3.72 7.15 -2.51
N LEU A 342 -2.64 7.66 -1.93
CA LEU A 342 -2.11 8.97 -2.26
C LEU A 342 -0.95 8.87 -3.25
N LEU A 343 -1.04 9.71 -4.28
CA LEU A 343 0.03 9.97 -5.24
C LEU A 343 0.76 11.26 -4.85
N THR A 344 2.08 11.24 -4.83
CA THR A 344 2.94 12.42 -4.81
C THR A 344 3.40 12.76 -6.24
N LEU A 345 3.80 13.99 -6.50
CA LEU A 345 4.24 14.38 -7.84
C LEU A 345 5.53 13.63 -8.26
N SER A 346 6.46 13.44 -7.33
CA SER A 346 7.68 12.65 -7.52
C SER A 346 7.45 11.14 -7.56
N ARG A 347 6.28 10.67 -7.11
CA ARG A 347 5.94 9.27 -6.81
C ARG A 347 6.82 8.63 -5.73
N LEU A 348 7.65 9.41 -5.05
CA LEU A 348 8.37 8.97 -3.87
C LEU A 348 7.53 9.20 -2.62
N PRO A 349 7.67 8.35 -1.60
CA PRO A 349 6.92 8.49 -0.36
C PRO A 349 7.31 9.76 0.39
N GLN A 350 6.33 10.40 1.01
CA GLN A 350 6.51 11.63 1.77
C GLN A 350 6.52 11.30 3.26
N VAL A 351 7.68 11.45 3.88
CA VAL A 351 7.90 11.32 5.33
C VAL A 351 8.40 12.64 5.86
N GLY A 352 8.04 12.99 7.07
CA GLY A 352 8.54 14.23 7.65
C GLY A 352 7.95 14.54 9.02
N ARG A 353 8.27 15.75 9.49
CA ARG A 353 7.85 16.28 10.79
C ARG A 353 7.30 17.69 10.63
N ILE A 354 6.27 18.01 11.38
CA ILE A 354 5.67 19.35 11.50
C ILE A 354 5.92 19.84 12.90
N GLY A 355 6.65 20.94 13.04
CA GLY A 355 7.18 21.37 14.34
C GLY A 355 8.09 20.29 14.93
N ASP A 356 8.06 20.13 16.25
CA ASP A 356 9.00 19.23 16.95
C ASP A 356 8.42 17.84 17.22
N ASN A 357 7.09 17.67 17.18
CA ASN A 357 6.44 16.49 17.74
C ASN A 357 5.26 15.93 16.95
N ILE A 358 5.01 16.39 15.72
CA ILE A 358 4.02 15.80 14.81
C ILE A 358 4.75 15.17 13.63
N TYR A 359 4.82 13.84 13.60
CA TYR A 359 5.44 13.05 12.55
C TYR A 359 4.40 12.57 11.55
N TYR A 360 4.79 12.33 10.30
CA TYR A 360 3.87 11.83 9.29
C TYR A 360 4.54 10.93 8.25
N SER A 361 3.76 10.04 7.67
CA SER A 361 4.10 9.33 6.44
C SER A 361 2.86 9.19 5.56
N GLN A 362 2.99 9.55 4.27
CA GLN A 362 1.94 9.45 3.26
C GLN A 362 2.51 9.28 1.85
N GLY A 363 1.65 9.05 0.86
CA GLY A 363 2.01 9.16 -0.55
C GLY A 363 2.88 8.02 -1.06
N CYS A 364 2.59 6.77 -0.69
CA CYS A 364 3.27 5.57 -1.18
C CYS A 364 3.14 5.35 -2.71
N SER A 365 2.25 6.09 -3.37
CA SER A 365 2.09 6.14 -4.83
C SER A 365 1.84 4.76 -5.49
N GLY A 366 1.17 3.84 -4.77
CA GLY A 366 0.80 2.50 -5.25
C GLY A 366 1.59 1.35 -4.61
N HIS A 367 2.82 1.55 -4.15
CA HIS A 367 3.65 0.52 -3.48
C HIS A 367 3.50 0.55 -1.96
N GLY A 368 2.25 0.54 -1.46
CA GLY A 368 1.95 0.80 -0.05
C GLY A 368 2.15 -0.39 0.88
N VAL A 369 1.97 -1.63 0.42
CA VAL A 369 1.97 -2.79 1.32
C VAL A 369 3.32 -2.93 2.04
N THR A 370 4.41 -2.97 1.33
CA THR A 370 5.76 -3.08 1.89
C THR A 370 6.25 -1.76 2.50
N TYR A 371 6.11 -0.67 1.73
CA TYR A 371 6.61 0.62 2.16
C TYR A 371 6.02 1.09 3.51
N THR A 372 4.72 0.89 3.75
CA THR A 372 4.07 1.38 4.97
C THR A 372 4.56 0.66 6.24
N HIS A 373 4.98 -0.61 6.12
CA HIS A 373 5.59 -1.35 7.21
C HIS A 373 7.01 -0.83 7.51
N LEU A 374 7.80 -0.55 6.48
CA LEU A 374 9.08 0.14 6.61
C LEU A 374 8.90 1.53 7.22
N ALA A 375 7.95 2.33 6.73
CA ALA A 375 7.67 3.67 7.24
C ALA A 375 7.33 3.65 8.74
N GLY A 376 6.54 2.66 9.18
CA GLY A 376 6.22 2.47 10.60
C GLY A 376 7.47 2.26 11.45
N LYS A 377 8.42 1.45 10.98
CA LYS A 377 9.71 1.24 11.64
C LYS A 377 10.54 2.52 11.70
N VAL A 378 10.68 3.21 10.58
CA VAL A 378 11.46 4.45 10.46
C VAL A 378 10.91 5.55 11.36
N LEU A 379 9.58 5.71 11.42
CA LEU A 379 8.91 6.65 12.33
C LEU A 379 9.17 6.30 13.80
N ALA A 380 9.08 5.02 14.16
CA ALA A 380 9.34 4.57 15.52
C ALA A 380 10.81 4.75 15.92
N GLU A 381 11.76 4.51 15.03
CA GLU A 381 13.19 4.78 15.24
C GLU A 381 13.44 6.27 15.49
N ALA A 382 12.86 7.16 14.68
CA ALA A 382 12.98 8.61 14.87
C ALA A 382 12.42 9.08 16.21
N LEU A 383 11.26 8.57 16.62
CA LEU A 383 10.62 8.87 17.90
C LEU A 383 11.45 8.39 19.12
N ARG A 384 12.34 7.41 18.90
CA ARG A 384 13.32 6.92 19.89
C ARG A 384 14.65 7.67 19.86
N GLY A 385 14.78 8.72 19.03
CA GLY A 385 16.01 9.49 18.87
C GLY A 385 17.01 8.94 17.84
N GLN A 386 16.61 7.96 17.01
CA GLN A 386 17.40 7.39 15.92
C GLN A 386 16.89 7.91 14.58
N ALA A 387 17.24 9.14 14.22
CA ALA A 387 16.62 9.84 13.10
C ALA A 387 17.29 9.64 11.74
N GLU A 388 18.47 8.99 11.64
CA GLU A 388 19.24 8.92 10.39
C GLU A 388 18.43 8.37 9.19
N ARG A 389 17.67 7.30 9.40
CA ARG A 389 16.83 6.69 8.37
C ARG A 389 15.60 7.54 8.04
N PHE A 390 15.04 8.18 9.06
CA PHE A 390 13.95 9.13 8.90
C PHE A 390 14.39 10.36 8.10
N ASP A 391 15.54 10.93 8.44
CA ASP A 391 16.09 12.12 7.77
C ASP A 391 16.36 11.82 6.29
N ALA A 392 16.85 10.61 5.95
CA ALA A 392 17.03 10.19 4.57
C ALA A 392 15.72 10.24 3.73
N PHE A 393 14.57 9.89 4.33
CA PHE A 393 13.27 10.07 3.68
C PHE A 393 12.79 11.52 3.71
N ALA A 394 12.96 12.23 4.83
CA ALA A 394 12.46 13.58 5.02
C ALA A 394 13.11 14.61 4.06
N GLU A 395 14.34 14.34 3.63
CA GLU A 395 15.09 15.15 2.66
C GLU A 395 14.67 14.90 1.20
N LEU A 396 13.85 13.88 0.91
CA LEU A 396 13.34 13.65 -0.46
C LEU A 396 12.52 14.86 -0.95
N PRO A 397 12.74 15.32 -2.19
CA PRO A 397 12.07 16.51 -2.68
C PRO A 397 10.58 16.25 -2.96
N HIS A 398 9.72 17.06 -2.36
CA HIS A 398 8.28 17.02 -2.57
C HIS A 398 7.74 18.39 -2.98
N TYR A 399 7.21 18.45 -4.18
CA TYR A 399 6.65 19.66 -4.77
C TYR A 399 5.12 19.64 -4.72
N PRO A 400 4.46 20.80 -4.57
CA PRO A 400 3.02 20.89 -4.73
C PRO A 400 2.60 20.56 -6.17
N PHE A 401 1.40 20.02 -6.33
CA PHE A 401 0.87 19.75 -7.68
C PHE A 401 0.66 21.06 -8.45
N PRO A 402 1.03 21.12 -9.75
CA PRO A 402 0.76 22.28 -10.59
C PRO A 402 -0.73 22.65 -10.61
N GLY A 403 -1.03 23.95 -10.44
CA GLY A 403 -2.40 24.45 -10.37
C GLY A 403 -3.16 24.11 -9.08
N GLY A 404 -2.45 23.62 -8.04
CA GLY A 404 -3.01 23.33 -6.72
C GLY A 404 -4.14 22.29 -6.75
N GLN A 405 -5.04 22.37 -5.78
CA GLN A 405 -6.14 21.39 -5.64
C GLN A 405 -7.12 21.40 -6.82
N LEU A 406 -7.30 22.51 -7.51
CA LEU A 406 -8.24 22.65 -8.62
C LEU A 406 -7.77 21.95 -9.91
N LEU A 407 -6.48 22.09 -10.25
CA LEU A 407 -5.95 21.62 -11.54
C LEU A 407 -5.11 20.33 -11.44
N ARG A 408 -4.78 19.84 -10.23
CA ARG A 408 -3.97 18.64 -10.08
C ARG A 408 -4.58 17.40 -10.76
N VAL A 409 -5.91 17.23 -10.71
CA VAL A 409 -6.59 16.08 -11.33
C VAL A 409 -6.52 16.15 -12.86
N PRO A 410 -6.97 17.22 -13.54
CA PRO A 410 -6.87 17.31 -15.01
C PRO A 410 -5.43 17.22 -15.51
N PHE A 411 -4.45 17.87 -14.88
CA PHE A 411 -3.05 17.77 -15.34
C PHE A 411 -2.47 16.37 -15.17
N THR A 412 -2.76 15.69 -14.08
CA THR A 412 -2.31 14.32 -13.90
C THR A 412 -2.99 13.35 -14.87
N ALA A 413 -4.29 13.55 -15.14
CA ALA A 413 -5.01 12.74 -16.12
C ALA A 413 -4.46 12.91 -17.54
N MET A 414 -4.09 14.13 -17.95
CA MET A 414 -3.42 14.38 -19.24
C MET A 414 -2.06 13.68 -19.30
N GLY A 415 -1.26 13.77 -18.23
CA GLY A 415 0.02 13.05 -18.13
C GLY A 415 -0.14 11.54 -18.25
N ALA A 416 -1.11 10.97 -17.55
CA ALA A 416 -1.39 9.53 -17.63
C ALA A 416 -1.89 9.09 -19.01
N TRP A 417 -2.73 9.90 -19.66
CA TRP A 417 -3.15 9.66 -21.05
C TRP A 417 -1.95 9.63 -22.00
N TYR A 418 -1.02 10.57 -21.87
CA TYR A 418 0.22 10.60 -22.64
C TYR A 418 1.06 9.33 -22.46
N TYR A 419 1.28 8.89 -21.23
CA TYR A 419 2.02 7.64 -20.94
C TYR A 419 1.28 6.40 -21.43
N SER A 420 -0.06 6.33 -21.28
CA SER A 420 -0.86 5.23 -21.84
C SER A 420 -0.78 5.17 -23.38
N LEU A 421 -0.69 6.32 -24.05
CA LEU A 421 -0.46 6.36 -25.49
C LEU A 421 0.92 5.83 -25.87
N ARG A 422 1.95 6.18 -25.11
CA ARG A 422 3.31 5.64 -25.28
C ARG A 422 3.36 4.12 -25.12
N ASP A 423 2.71 3.57 -24.09
CA ASP A 423 2.62 2.11 -23.90
C ASP A 423 2.00 1.42 -25.12
N LYS A 424 0.93 2.01 -25.71
CA LYS A 424 0.27 1.47 -26.90
C LYS A 424 1.12 1.55 -28.16
N LEU A 425 1.95 2.58 -28.28
CA LEU A 425 2.79 2.84 -29.46
C LEU A 425 4.18 2.20 -29.33
N GLY A 426 4.53 1.66 -28.16
CA GLY A 426 5.78 0.93 -27.92
C GLY A 426 7.04 1.82 -27.78
N PHE A 427 6.91 3.12 -27.45
CA PHE A 427 8.07 4.03 -27.25
C PHE A 427 8.07 4.83 -25.93
#